data_9d5cfbf6c5a841d2c375e2d5972699c1
#
_entry.id   9d5cfbf6c5a841d2c375e2d5972699c1
#
_cell.length_a   1.000
_cell.length_b   1.000
_cell.length_c   1.000
_cell.angle_alpha   90.00
_cell.angle_beta   90.00
_cell.angle_gamma   90.00
#
_symmetry.space_group_name_H-M   'P 1'
#
loop_
_entity.id
_entity.type
_entity.pdbx_description
1 polymer ?
#
loop_
_entity_poly.entity_id
_entity_poly.type
_entity_poly.pdbx_seq_one_letter_code
_entity_poly.pdbx_strand_id
1 'polypeptide(L)'
;PEEDAARSLVQLLDFGTNMEGFRIDQDYYVVKFTVPEKFVGYFVNELNLDEEFHLKMIGLKRANKITNCLGISLMELHVKNELPADEKVEEGDELVCYGRYRDFQAFWKAI
;
A
#
# COMPACT_ATOMS: atom_id res chain seq x y z
N PRO A 1 2.83 -22.90 17.06
CA PRO A 1 3.04 -22.05 18.22
C PRO A 1 3.11 -20.58 17.89
N GLU A 2 3.20 -19.80 18.91
CA GLU A 2 3.19 -18.33 18.78
C GLU A 2 4.32 -17.80 17.92
N GLU A 3 5.45 -18.44 17.95
CA GLU A 3 6.59 -17.97 17.15
C GLU A 3 6.31 -18.05 15.68
N ASP A 4 5.65 -19.10 15.25
CA ASP A 4 5.32 -19.24 13.85
C ASP A 4 4.30 -18.20 13.43
N ALA A 5 3.32 -17.94 14.27
CA ALA A 5 2.35 -16.89 14.00
C ALA A 5 3.02 -15.53 13.91
N ALA A 6 3.92 -15.23 14.84
CA ALA A 6 4.62 -13.96 14.81
C ALA A 6 5.47 -13.80 13.57
N ARG A 7 6.15 -14.86 13.14
CA ARG A 7 6.96 -14.78 11.93
C ARG A 7 6.17 -14.62 10.66
N SER A 8 4.94 -15.10 10.64
CA SER A 8 4.11 -14.99 9.44
C SER A 8 3.35 -13.67 9.37
N LEU A 9 3.35 -12.87 10.44
CA LEU A 9 2.63 -11.62 10.47
C LEU A 9 3.29 -10.54 9.63
N VAL A 10 4.61 -10.44 9.70
CA VAL A 10 5.33 -9.36 9.03
C VAL A 10 6.50 -9.94 8.27
N GLN A 11 6.49 -9.74 6.98
CA GLN A 11 7.62 -10.03 6.13
C GLN A 11 7.91 -8.81 5.30
N LEU A 12 9.14 -8.34 5.37
CA LEU A 12 9.56 -7.27 4.48
C LEU A 12 9.90 -7.87 3.13
N LEU A 13 9.25 -7.38 2.11
CA LEU A 13 9.56 -7.78 0.76
C LEU A 13 10.75 -6.95 0.30
N ASP A 14 11.77 -7.62 -0.20
CA ASP A 14 13.02 -6.99 -0.52
C ASP A 14 12.97 -6.35 -1.91
N PHE A 15 12.37 -5.19 -2.00
CA PHE A 15 12.30 -4.43 -3.23
C PHE A 15 13.03 -3.10 -3.13
N GLY A 16 13.75 -2.89 -2.04
CA GLY A 16 14.55 -1.69 -1.86
C GLY A 16 13.77 -0.43 -1.54
N THR A 17 12.53 -0.55 -1.08
CA THR A 17 11.71 0.59 -0.71
C THR A 17 10.93 0.28 0.55
N ASN A 18 10.16 1.26 1.02
CA ASN A 18 9.34 1.10 2.21
C ASN A 18 8.09 0.29 1.87
N MET A 19 8.21 -1.00 2.07
CA MET A 19 7.14 -1.93 1.76
C MET A 19 7.00 -2.90 2.91
N GLU A 20 5.81 -3.03 3.42
CA GLU A 20 5.50 -3.96 4.49
C GLU A 20 4.41 -4.91 4.02
N GLY A 21 4.61 -6.19 4.28
CA GLY A 21 3.63 -7.17 3.87
C GLY A 21 3.42 -8.23 4.92
N PHE A 22 2.19 -8.74 5.00
CA PHE A 22 1.92 -9.92 5.78
C PHE A 22 1.50 -11.04 4.86
N ARG A 23 1.98 -12.23 5.14
CA ARG A 23 1.51 -13.42 4.48
C ARG A 23 0.13 -13.80 5.01
N ILE A 24 -0.83 -13.93 4.11
CA ILE A 24 -2.18 -14.35 4.46
C ILE A 24 -2.26 -15.86 4.39
N ASP A 25 -1.80 -16.45 3.28
CA ASP A 25 -1.87 -17.88 3.06
C ASP A 25 -0.94 -18.23 1.90
N GLN A 26 -0.09 -19.25 2.09
CA GLN A 26 0.83 -19.70 1.05
C GLN A 26 1.62 -18.53 0.45
N ASP A 27 1.37 -18.19 -0.81
CA ASP A 27 2.05 -17.10 -1.49
C ASP A 27 1.20 -15.84 -1.60
N TYR A 28 0.07 -15.77 -0.90
CA TYR A 28 -0.79 -14.60 -0.89
C TYR A 28 -0.41 -13.66 0.25
N TYR A 29 -0.33 -12.39 -0.08
CA TYR A 29 0.11 -11.33 0.83
C TYR A 29 -0.81 -10.14 0.77
N VAL A 30 -0.89 -9.42 1.87
CA VAL A 30 -1.39 -8.05 1.89
C VAL A 30 -0.17 -7.16 2.09
N VAL A 31 0.03 -6.22 1.18
CA VAL A 31 1.23 -5.39 1.16
C VAL A 31 0.82 -3.93 1.17
N LYS A 32 1.47 -3.17 2.04
CA LYS A 32 1.31 -1.73 2.14
C LYS A 32 2.59 -1.08 1.62
N PHE A 33 2.45 -0.11 0.73
CA PHE A 33 3.61 0.57 0.16
C PHE A 33 3.24 2.01 -0.23
N THR A 34 4.25 2.87 -0.20
CA THR A 34 4.07 4.25 -0.66
C THR A 34 3.81 4.26 -2.15
N VAL A 35 2.86 5.07 -2.58
CA VAL A 35 2.50 5.14 -3.99
C VAL A 35 3.75 5.52 -4.81
N PRO A 36 4.03 4.78 -5.89
CA PRO A 36 5.11 5.15 -6.79
C PRO A 36 4.86 6.53 -7.42
N GLU A 37 5.93 7.26 -7.62
CA GLU A 37 5.85 8.62 -8.13
C GLU A 37 5.10 8.68 -9.47
N LYS A 38 5.26 7.68 -10.31
CA LYS A 38 4.60 7.66 -11.62
C LYS A 38 3.08 7.59 -11.53
N PHE A 39 2.53 7.17 -10.39
CA PHE A 39 1.08 7.07 -10.21
C PHE A 39 0.49 8.30 -9.53
N VAL A 40 1.31 9.23 -9.07
CA VAL A 40 0.81 10.45 -8.44
C VAL A 40 0.03 11.24 -9.48
N GLY A 41 -1.19 11.61 -9.13
CA GLY A 41 -2.08 12.34 -10.04
C GLY A 41 -3.00 11.47 -10.86
N TYR A 42 -2.79 10.16 -10.86
CA TYR A 42 -3.71 9.24 -11.53
C TYR A 42 -4.98 9.10 -10.70
N PHE A 43 -6.08 8.86 -11.37
CA PHE A 43 -7.29 8.44 -10.67
C PHE A 43 -7.16 6.99 -10.24
N VAL A 44 -7.84 6.64 -9.16
CA VAL A 44 -7.80 5.27 -8.65
C VAL A 44 -8.16 4.25 -9.73
N ASN A 45 -9.18 4.55 -10.54
CA ASN A 45 -9.60 3.65 -11.60
C ASN A 45 -8.62 3.58 -12.78
N GLU A 46 -7.62 4.45 -12.82
CA GLU A 46 -6.61 4.42 -13.87
C GLU A 46 -5.38 3.59 -13.49
N LEU A 47 -5.29 3.15 -12.24
CA LEU A 47 -4.12 2.38 -11.80
C LEU A 47 -4.04 1.01 -12.44
N ASN A 48 -5.19 0.40 -12.72
CA ASN A 48 -5.29 -0.89 -13.43
C ASN A 48 -4.45 -2.00 -12.77
N LEU A 49 -4.32 -1.96 -11.45
CA LEU A 49 -3.51 -2.94 -10.74
C LEU A 49 -4.05 -4.34 -10.90
N ASP A 50 -5.37 -4.48 -10.92
CA ASP A 50 -6.01 -5.77 -11.08
C ASP A 50 -5.80 -6.33 -12.49
N GLU A 51 -6.02 -5.50 -13.51
CA GLU A 51 -5.92 -5.94 -14.89
C GLU A 51 -4.49 -6.23 -15.32
N GLU A 52 -3.55 -5.40 -14.90
CA GLU A 52 -2.16 -5.52 -15.35
C GLU A 52 -1.32 -6.43 -14.47
N PHE A 53 -1.57 -6.42 -13.16
CA PHE A 53 -0.70 -7.11 -12.23
C PHE A 53 -1.42 -8.10 -11.34
N HIS A 54 -2.72 -8.26 -11.49
CA HIS A 54 -3.52 -9.16 -10.66
C HIS A 54 -3.46 -8.81 -9.17
N LEU A 55 -3.25 -7.53 -8.87
CA LEU A 55 -3.22 -7.04 -7.51
C LEU A 55 -4.54 -6.35 -7.21
N LYS A 56 -5.13 -6.71 -6.09
CA LYS A 56 -6.38 -6.09 -5.67
C LYS A 56 -6.08 -5.00 -4.66
N MET A 57 -6.46 -3.77 -4.98
CA MET A 57 -6.32 -2.67 -4.06
C MET A 57 -7.45 -2.73 -3.04
N ILE A 58 -7.10 -2.85 -1.77
CA ILE A 58 -8.09 -2.96 -0.71
C ILE A 58 -8.20 -1.71 0.13
N GLY A 59 -7.30 -0.77 -0.03
CA GLY A 59 -7.38 0.47 0.69
C GLY A 59 -6.32 1.46 0.29
N LEU A 60 -6.54 2.68 0.73
CA LEU A 60 -5.59 3.77 0.53
C LEU A 60 -5.51 4.54 1.82
N LYS A 61 -4.29 4.86 2.25
CA LYS A 61 -4.06 5.69 3.42
C LYS A 61 -3.54 7.03 2.95
N ARG A 62 -4.12 8.07 3.47
CA ARG A 62 -3.75 9.44 3.10
C ARG A 62 -3.14 10.17 4.27
N ALA A 63 -2.08 10.92 4.00
CA ALA A 63 -1.42 11.72 5.00
C ALA A 63 -2.26 12.97 5.30
N ASN A 64 -2.49 13.22 6.58
CA ASN A 64 -3.18 14.40 7.04
C ASN A 64 -2.28 15.17 7.97
N LYS A 65 -2.27 16.50 7.83
CA LYS A 65 -1.50 17.35 8.70
C LYS A 65 -2.29 17.60 9.98
N ILE A 66 -1.67 17.28 11.10
CA ILE A 66 -2.26 17.47 12.41
C ILE A 66 -1.36 18.40 13.22
N THR A 67 -1.97 19.41 13.87
CA THR A 67 -1.23 20.31 14.75
C THR A 67 -1.62 19.98 16.18
N ASN A 68 -0.63 19.65 17.01
CA ASN A 68 -0.89 19.34 18.40
C ASN A 68 -1.02 20.62 19.25
N CYS A 69 -1.26 20.43 20.55
CA CYS A 69 -1.47 21.56 21.45
C CYS A 69 -0.23 22.45 21.65
N LEU A 70 0.94 21.94 21.26
CA LEU A 70 2.19 22.71 21.33
C LEU A 70 2.48 23.46 20.02
N GLY A 71 1.58 23.38 19.04
CA GLY A 71 1.77 24.00 17.75
C GLY A 71 2.66 23.22 16.80
N ILE A 72 3.03 22.01 17.16
CA ILE A 72 3.88 21.18 16.30
C ILE A 72 2.99 20.48 15.28
N SER A 73 3.37 20.57 14.00
CA SER A 73 2.64 19.91 12.93
C SER A 73 3.21 18.53 12.69
N LEU A 74 2.33 17.54 12.62
CA LEU A 74 2.66 16.14 12.37
C LEU A 74 1.87 15.63 11.18
N MET A 75 2.44 14.70 10.46
CA MET A 75 1.74 14.03 9.38
C MET A 75 1.34 12.65 9.87
N GLU A 76 0.06 12.35 9.75
CA GLU A 76 -0.46 11.02 10.08
C GLU A 76 -1.16 10.42 8.88
N LEU A 77 -0.99 9.12 8.71
CA LEU A 77 -1.63 8.38 7.62
C LEU A 77 -2.86 7.69 8.15
N HIS A 78 -3.99 7.95 7.52
CA HIS A 78 -5.26 7.33 7.89
C HIS A 78 -5.93 6.71 6.69
N VAL A 79 -6.63 5.62 6.93
CA VAL A 79 -7.40 4.96 5.88
C VAL A 79 -8.48 5.89 5.38
N LYS A 80 -8.58 6.01 4.08
CA LYS A 80 -9.64 6.76 3.44
C LYS A 80 -10.86 5.84 3.31
N ASN A 81 -11.93 6.16 4.02
CA ASN A 81 -13.10 5.29 4.10
C ASN A 81 -13.84 5.17 2.78
N GLU A 82 -13.85 6.24 2.00
CA GLU A 82 -14.51 6.24 0.71
C GLU A 82 -13.48 6.47 -0.39
N LEU A 83 -13.52 5.62 -1.41
CA LEU A 83 -12.64 5.71 -2.55
C LEU A 83 -13.47 5.70 -3.82
N PRO A 84 -14.01 6.85 -4.23
CA PRO A 84 -14.67 6.92 -5.53
C PRO A 84 -13.67 6.60 -6.63
N ALA A 85 -14.16 6.09 -7.74
CA ALA A 85 -13.29 5.74 -8.87
C ALA A 85 -12.49 6.92 -9.39
N ASP A 86 -13.01 8.13 -9.22
CA ASP A 86 -12.37 9.36 -9.65
C ASP A 86 -11.53 10.04 -8.58
N GLU A 87 -11.22 9.33 -7.48
CA GLU A 87 -10.32 9.83 -6.47
C GLU A 87 -8.90 9.86 -7.02
N LYS A 88 -8.21 10.98 -6.86
CA LYS A 88 -6.82 11.09 -7.29
C LYS A 88 -5.87 10.57 -6.24
N VAL A 89 -4.85 9.86 -6.70
CA VAL A 89 -3.75 9.43 -5.85
C VAL A 89 -2.79 10.60 -5.68
N GLU A 90 -2.41 10.88 -4.44
CA GLU A 90 -1.55 12.01 -4.12
C GLU A 90 -0.21 11.53 -3.61
N GLU A 91 0.79 12.40 -3.72
CA GLU A 91 2.11 12.10 -3.21
C GLU A 91 2.06 11.83 -1.71
N GLY A 92 2.74 10.79 -1.28
CA GLY A 92 2.75 10.39 0.12
C GLY A 92 1.64 9.44 0.51
N ASP A 93 0.69 9.17 -0.37
CA ASP A 93 -0.34 8.18 -0.12
C ASP A 93 0.29 6.79 -0.02
N GLU A 94 -0.32 5.94 0.80
CA GLU A 94 0.04 4.53 0.87
C GLU A 94 -1.08 3.69 0.31
N LEU A 95 -0.72 2.74 -0.52
CA LEU A 95 -1.66 1.78 -1.08
C LEU A 95 -1.56 0.48 -0.30
N VAL A 96 -2.70 -0.15 -0.09
CA VAL A 96 -2.77 -1.47 0.53
C VAL A 96 -3.36 -2.41 -0.51
N CYS A 97 -2.61 -3.40 -0.91
CA CYS A 97 -2.99 -4.31 -1.98
C CYS A 97 -2.89 -5.76 -1.53
N TYR A 98 -3.68 -6.59 -2.17
CA TYR A 98 -3.70 -8.03 -1.93
C TYR A 98 -3.34 -8.75 -3.23
N GLY A 99 -2.50 -9.74 -3.14
CA GLY A 99 -2.13 -10.53 -4.29
C GLY A 99 -1.03 -11.52 -3.96
N ARG A 100 -0.54 -12.20 -5.00
CA ARG A 100 0.53 -13.18 -4.83
C ARG A 100 1.88 -12.49 -4.82
N TYR A 101 2.82 -13.12 -4.15
CA TYR A 101 4.17 -12.58 -4.05
C TYR A 101 4.77 -12.30 -5.44
N ARG A 102 4.62 -13.22 -6.37
CA ARG A 102 5.16 -13.04 -7.73
C ARG A 102 4.54 -11.86 -8.46
N ASP A 103 3.27 -11.55 -8.17
CA ASP A 103 2.59 -10.43 -8.80
C ASP A 103 3.13 -9.11 -8.25
N PHE A 104 3.44 -9.06 -6.96
CA PHE A 104 4.09 -7.90 -6.38
C PHE A 104 5.49 -7.71 -6.95
N GLN A 105 6.22 -8.78 -7.16
CA GLN A 105 7.54 -8.69 -7.78
C GLN A 105 7.46 -8.13 -9.19
N ALA A 106 6.51 -8.61 -9.97
CA ALA A 106 6.30 -8.13 -11.34
C ALA A 106 5.94 -6.64 -11.35
N PHE A 107 5.04 -6.26 -10.45
CA PHE A 107 4.64 -4.86 -10.31
C PHE A 107 5.84 -3.97 -9.99
N TRP A 108 6.65 -4.40 -9.05
CA TRP A 108 7.80 -3.61 -8.60
C TRP A 108 8.84 -3.44 -9.69
N LYS A 109 9.02 -4.45 -10.50
CA LYS A 109 9.93 -4.36 -11.64
C LYS A 109 9.42 -3.43 -12.73
N ALA A 110 8.12 -3.31 -12.85
CA ALA A 110 7.50 -2.51 -13.90
C ALA A 110 7.47 -1.02 -13.57
N ILE A 111 7.57 -0.68 -12.31
CA ILE A 111 7.59 0.71 -11.88
C ILE A 111 9.03 1.15 -11.54
#